data_74c0908418309e7d95a5d2f059a8f105
#
_entry.id   74c0908418309e7d95a5d2f059a8f105
#
_cell.length_a   1.000
_cell.length_b   1.000
_cell.length_c   1.000
_cell.angle_alpha   90.00
_cell.angle_beta   90.00
_cell.angle_gamma   90.00
#
_symmetry.space_group_name_H-M   'P 1'
#
loop_
_entity.id
_entity.type
_entity.pdbx_description
1 polymer ?
#
loop_
_entity_poly.entity_id
_entity_poly.type
_entity_poly.pdbx_seq_one_letter_code
_entity_poly.pdbx_strand_id
1 'polypeptide(L)'
;GYDAKGDYYRITQEMVGRRVNLAAPEQSLLLLKSIGKVPHTGGELFKPDTKYYKTLLAWIEAGAPDDADAVPQPVEITLSPDRIVFEGGKGTQKTTVTARYSDGSKRDVTDLALFATNNPATAKIDKNGIVSAAGRGDTHVFARFNRFTIGSEVIVLPQDKNYAWTHPPANNYIDEIVHDRLQKLRLLPSDVCDDETFIRRLYIDLTGSLPTTKEYRDFMADTPKDKRTALIDRLLQSDGFTDLWTALWAEMLRVKGGGYAPSATDVKAADVYYEWIREQIAKNRPLNEFVADQITGTGSNLNSGPANLYTMLVHDVKVTPKNLAADFSQLFTGVRIQCAECHNHPFDRWTMDDYYGWVSFFTGIQRKLGVEPREF
;
A
#
# COMPACT_ATOMS: atom_id res chain seq x y z
N GLY A 1 17.18 14.73 -3.47
CA GLY A 1 16.35 14.99 -2.31
C GLY A 1 15.00 15.63 -2.65
N TYR A 2 14.24 15.89 -1.63
CA TYR A 2 12.97 16.60 -1.72
C TYR A 2 13.14 18.09 -2.02
N ASP A 3 14.14 18.69 -1.39
CA ASP A 3 14.49 20.11 -1.48
C ASP A 3 15.91 20.28 -2.04
N ALA A 4 16.01 20.33 -3.38
CA ALA A 4 17.30 20.41 -4.05
C ALA A 4 18.09 21.66 -3.66
N LYS A 5 17.44 22.83 -3.52
CA LYS A 5 18.08 24.09 -3.12
C LYS A 5 18.56 24.04 -1.67
N GLY A 6 17.71 23.54 -0.76
CA GLY A 6 18.08 23.33 0.63
C GLY A 6 19.17 22.28 0.81
N ASP A 7 19.17 21.21 0.03
CA ASP A 7 20.21 20.18 0.04
C ASP A 7 21.54 20.76 -0.48
N TYR A 8 21.52 21.56 -1.54
CA TYR A 8 22.71 22.26 -2.03
C TYR A 8 23.27 23.20 -0.96
N TYR A 9 22.42 24.05 -0.35
CA TYR A 9 22.82 24.93 0.74
C TYR A 9 23.44 24.15 1.91
N ARG A 10 22.80 23.08 2.36
CA ARG A 10 23.30 22.27 3.47
C ARG A 10 24.63 21.56 3.13
N ILE A 11 24.83 21.15 1.90
CA ILE A 11 26.05 20.46 1.48
C ILE A 11 27.20 21.45 1.34
N THR A 12 26.98 22.62 0.74
CA THR A 12 28.04 23.53 0.33
C THR A 12 28.23 24.74 1.27
N GLN A 13 27.17 25.27 1.87
CA GLN A 13 27.17 26.53 2.62
C GLN A 13 27.01 26.34 4.12
N GLU A 14 26.22 25.37 4.57
CA GLU A 14 26.09 25.09 5.99
C GLU A 14 27.36 24.41 6.49
N MET A 15 28.05 25.02 7.45
CA MET A 15 29.39 24.57 7.93
C MET A 15 30.42 24.47 6.79
N VAL A 16 30.71 25.59 6.17
CA VAL A 16 31.66 25.72 5.07
C VAL A 16 32.96 24.94 5.34
N GLY A 17 33.44 24.21 4.33
CA GLY A 17 34.65 23.39 4.39
C GLY A 17 34.50 22.02 5.08
N ARG A 18 33.39 21.74 5.75
CA ARG A 18 33.19 20.46 6.45
C ARG A 18 32.73 19.33 5.54
N ARG A 19 31.69 19.56 4.75
CA ARG A 19 31.12 18.52 3.86
C ARG A 19 31.80 18.53 2.50
N VAL A 20 32.10 19.73 1.99
CA VAL A 20 32.82 19.97 0.75
C VAL A 20 34.07 20.77 1.09
N ASN A 21 35.24 20.25 0.76
CA ASN A 21 36.55 20.91 0.96
C ASN A 21 37.11 21.28 -0.40
N LEU A 22 37.00 22.55 -0.78
CA LEU A 22 37.48 23.03 -2.07
C LEU A 22 39.02 23.13 -2.15
N ALA A 23 39.70 23.19 -0.99
CA ALA A 23 41.18 23.24 -0.94
C ALA A 23 41.81 21.83 -1.10
N ALA A 24 41.10 20.80 -0.68
CA ALA A 24 41.48 19.41 -0.82
C ALA A 24 40.25 18.54 -1.18
N PRO A 25 39.79 18.56 -2.44
CA PRO A 25 38.53 17.96 -2.87
C PRO A 25 38.36 16.50 -2.48
N GLU A 26 39.38 15.68 -2.59
CA GLU A 26 39.37 14.26 -2.19
C GLU A 26 39.19 14.04 -0.69
N GLN A 27 39.44 15.04 0.16
CA GLN A 27 39.25 15.01 1.60
C GLN A 27 37.85 15.49 2.01
N SER A 28 36.99 15.81 1.07
CA SER A 28 35.62 16.19 1.33
C SER A 28 34.89 15.07 2.06
N LEU A 29 34.21 15.40 3.19
CA LEU A 29 33.49 14.43 3.99
C LEU A 29 32.36 13.75 3.18
N LEU A 30 31.82 14.47 2.20
CA LEU A 30 30.85 13.93 1.23
C LEU A 30 31.42 12.70 0.50
N LEU A 31 32.65 12.80 -0.05
CA LEU A 31 33.30 11.69 -0.71
C LEU A 31 33.74 10.60 0.26
N LEU A 32 34.40 10.98 1.37
CA LEU A 32 34.96 10.03 2.34
C LEU A 32 33.88 9.13 2.95
N LYS A 33 32.70 9.68 3.23
CA LYS A 33 31.55 8.90 3.69
C LYS A 33 31.00 7.98 2.61
N SER A 34 30.85 8.48 1.40
CA SER A 34 30.28 7.70 0.29
C SER A 34 31.13 6.49 -0.10
N ILE A 35 32.47 6.55 0.12
CA ILE A 35 33.37 5.42 -0.10
C ILE A 35 33.68 4.61 1.18
N GLY A 36 32.98 4.85 2.26
CA GLY A 36 33.12 4.11 3.52
C GLY A 36 34.39 4.40 4.33
N LYS A 37 35.22 5.36 3.94
CA LYS A 37 36.44 5.74 4.71
C LYS A 37 36.12 6.39 6.05
N VAL A 38 34.93 7.02 6.17
CA VAL A 38 34.42 7.56 7.42
C VAL A 38 33.12 6.82 7.76
N PRO A 39 33.07 6.17 8.93
CA PRO A 39 31.87 5.43 9.36
C PRO A 39 30.62 6.31 9.41
N HIS A 40 29.51 5.82 8.86
CA HIS A 40 28.19 6.44 8.94
C HIS A 40 27.10 5.41 8.64
N THR A 41 25.84 5.73 8.96
CA THR A 41 24.69 4.83 8.78
C THR A 41 24.43 4.42 7.33
N GLY A 42 24.84 5.24 6.32
CA GLY A 42 24.65 4.94 4.90
C GLY A 42 25.61 3.89 4.32
N GLY A 43 26.66 3.50 5.04
CA GLY A 43 27.66 2.53 4.58
C GLY A 43 28.46 2.99 3.36
N GLU A 44 29.14 2.04 2.69
CA GLU A 44 29.82 2.28 1.41
C GLU A 44 28.79 2.26 0.27
N LEU A 45 28.66 3.36 -0.47
CA LEU A 45 27.77 3.50 -1.62
C LEU A 45 28.44 3.13 -2.94
N PHE A 46 29.72 3.52 -3.10
CA PHE A 46 30.52 3.24 -4.28
C PHE A 46 32.02 3.32 -3.96
N LYS A 47 32.86 2.79 -4.87
CA LYS A 47 34.29 2.78 -4.74
C LYS A 47 34.94 3.98 -5.45
N PRO A 48 36.20 4.36 -5.10
CA PRO A 48 36.91 5.51 -5.69
C PRO A 48 37.18 5.43 -7.20
N ASP A 49 37.15 4.23 -7.79
CA ASP A 49 37.38 4.02 -9.23
C ASP A 49 36.09 4.17 -10.07
N THR A 50 34.94 4.32 -9.41
CA THR A 50 33.65 4.40 -10.08
C THR A 50 33.39 5.75 -10.75
N LYS A 51 32.52 5.73 -11.76
CA LYS A 51 31.97 6.92 -12.41
C LYS A 51 31.38 7.92 -11.40
N TYR A 52 30.68 7.45 -10.38
CA TYR A 52 30.01 8.30 -9.37
C TYR A 52 31.03 9.10 -8.54
N TYR A 53 32.08 8.44 -8.08
CA TYR A 53 33.14 9.12 -7.35
C TYR A 53 33.83 10.20 -8.21
N LYS A 54 34.18 9.85 -9.45
CA LYS A 54 34.82 10.77 -10.39
C LYS A 54 33.96 11.97 -10.72
N THR A 55 32.63 11.76 -10.90
CA THR A 55 31.70 12.85 -11.16
C THR A 55 31.58 13.79 -9.97
N LEU A 56 31.43 13.26 -8.74
CA LEU A 56 31.37 14.09 -7.53
C LEU A 56 32.69 14.81 -7.27
N LEU A 57 33.83 14.16 -7.47
CA LEU A 57 35.15 14.79 -7.33
C LEU A 57 35.30 15.95 -8.30
N ALA A 58 35.00 15.75 -9.59
CA ALA A 58 35.06 16.78 -10.62
C ALA A 58 34.13 17.96 -10.32
N TRP A 59 32.93 17.71 -9.76
CA TRP A 59 32.03 18.77 -9.33
C TRP A 59 32.62 19.61 -8.19
N ILE A 60 33.27 18.96 -7.20
CA ILE A 60 33.93 19.67 -6.10
C ILE A 60 35.13 20.46 -6.61
N GLU A 61 35.95 19.86 -7.48
CA GLU A 61 37.13 20.52 -8.13
C GLU A 61 36.70 21.77 -8.94
N ALA A 62 35.52 21.72 -9.56
CA ALA A 62 34.93 22.85 -10.28
C ALA A 62 34.35 23.95 -9.35
N GLY A 63 34.52 23.82 -8.01
CA GLY A 63 34.02 24.79 -7.04
C GLY A 63 32.61 24.48 -6.53
N ALA A 64 32.11 23.29 -6.77
CA ALA A 64 30.75 22.84 -6.39
C ALA A 64 29.64 23.80 -6.85
N PRO A 65 29.55 24.12 -8.17
CA PRO A 65 28.57 25.09 -8.68
C PRO A 65 27.12 24.62 -8.46
N ASP A 66 26.21 25.59 -8.30
CA ASP A 66 24.76 25.38 -8.32
C ASP A 66 24.25 25.59 -9.75
N ASP A 67 23.62 24.57 -10.33
CA ASP A 67 23.02 24.61 -11.65
C ASP A 67 21.51 24.25 -11.64
N ALA A 68 20.90 24.24 -10.46
CA ALA A 68 19.56 23.70 -10.20
C ALA A 68 18.45 24.26 -11.10
N ASP A 69 18.52 25.51 -11.50
CA ASP A 69 17.49 26.17 -12.30
C ASP A 69 17.61 25.87 -13.82
N ALA A 70 18.78 25.36 -14.27
CA ALA A 70 19.07 25.11 -15.69
C ALA A 70 19.02 23.63 -16.08
N VAL A 71 18.91 22.72 -15.11
CA VAL A 71 18.99 21.28 -15.36
C VAL A 71 17.64 20.67 -15.68
N PRO A 72 17.50 19.97 -16.82
CA PRO A 72 16.28 19.23 -17.15
C PRO A 72 15.91 18.22 -16.04
N GLN A 73 14.65 18.28 -15.59
CA GLN A 73 14.15 17.40 -14.55
C GLN A 73 13.53 16.12 -15.14
N PRO A 74 13.68 14.95 -14.50
CA PRO A 74 12.99 13.75 -14.96
C PRO A 74 11.48 13.91 -14.75
N VAL A 75 10.69 13.65 -15.79
CA VAL A 75 9.24 13.78 -15.81
C VAL A 75 8.52 12.44 -15.90
N GLU A 76 9.24 11.39 -16.31
CA GLU A 76 8.71 10.05 -16.47
C GLU A 76 9.83 9.02 -16.47
N ILE A 77 9.54 7.79 -16.03
CA ILE A 77 10.42 6.64 -16.25
C ILE A 77 9.66 5.48 -16.90
N THR A 78 10.39 4.67 -17.68
CA THR A 78 9.88 3.42 -18.23
C THR A 78 10.81 2.28 -17.85
N LEU A 79 10.25 1.09 -17.60
CA LEU A 79 10.99 -0.15 -17.33
C LEU A 79 10.73 -1.12 -18.48
N SER A 80 11.80 -1.59 -19.13
CA SER A 80 11.72 -2.53 -20.25
C SER A 80 12.49 -3.81 -19.94
N PRO A 81 11.92 -4.98 -20.25
CA PRO A 81 10.55 -5.18 -20.73
C PRO A 81 9.51 -4.92 -19.62
N ASP A 82 8.29 -4.56 -20.01
CA ASP A 82 7.15 -4.33 -19.11
C ASP A 82 6.59 -5.64 -18.54
N ARG A 83 6.92 -6.77 -19.21
CA ARG A 83 6.55 -8.12 -18.81
C ARG A 83 7.68 -9.10 -19.10
N ILE A 84 7.94 -10.02 -18.15
CA ILE A 84 8.94 -11.08 -18.25
C ILE A 84 8.27 -12.43 -18.02
N VAL A 85 8.46 -13.38 -18.91
CA VAL A 85 7.96 -14.75 -18.74
C VAL A 85 9.15 -15.71 -18.81
N PHE A 86 9.36 -16.47 -17.74
CA PHE A 86 10.35 -17.52 -17.67
C PHE A 86 9.67 -18.88 -17.89
N GLU A 87 9.84 -19.43 -19.06
CA GLU A 87 9.38 -20.78 -19.39
C GLU A 87 10.29 -21.84 -18.73
N GLY A 88 9.69 -22.88 -18.16
CA GLY A 88 10.43 -23.98 -17.53
C GLY A 88 11.09 -23.65 -16.19
N GLY A 89 10.70 -22.56 -15.55
CA GLY A 89 11.09 -22.23 -14.18
C GLY A 89 12.51 -21.70 -14.00
N LYS A 90 13.24 -21.42 -15.08
CA LYS A 90 14.63 -20.95 -15.05
C LYS A 90 14.86 -19.84 -16.07
N GLY A 91 15.85 -19.00 -15.80
CA GLY A 91 16.29 -17.97 -16.71
C GLY A 91 16.67 -16.67 -16.02
N THR A 92 17.27 -15.80 -16.80
CA THR A 92 17.61 -14.41 -16.41
C THR A 92 17.21 -13.47 -17.53
N GLN A 93 16.76 -12.28 -17.17
CA GLN A 93 16.40 -11.21 -18.09
C GLN A 93 16.95 -9.90 -17.57
N LYS A 94 17.71 -9.18 -18.40
CA LYS A 94 18.13 -7.82 -18.06
C LYS A 94 16.97 -6.86 -18.32
N THR A 95 16.75 -5.94 -17.38
CA THR A 95 15.82 -4.82 -17.52
C THR A 95 16.59 -3.53 -17.78
N THR A 96 15.93 -2.55 -18.38
CA THR A 96 16.47 -1.23 -18.64
C THR A 96 15.49 -0.17 -18.14
N VAL A 97 15.99 0.79 -17.38
CA VAL A 97 15.22 1.95 -16.92
C VAL A 97 15.58 3.16 -17.75
N THR A 98 14.62 3.71 -18.46
CA THR A 98 14.81 4.94 -19.27
C THR A 98 14.03 6.07 -18.61
N ALA A 99 14.70 7.18 -18.33
CA ALA A 99 14.09 8.42 -17.87
C ALA A 99 13.90 9.40 -19.05
N ARG A 100 12.70 10.00 -19.11
CA ARG A 100 12.39 11.14 -20.00
C ARG A 100 12.49 12.42 -19.17
N TYR A 101 13.18 13.42 -19.70
CA TYR A 101 13.42 14.69 -19.03
C TYR A 101 12.52 15.81 -19.59
N SER A 102 12.43 16.92 -18.85
CA SER A 102 11.58 18.08 -19.20
C SER A 102 11.97 18.77 -20.52
N ASP A 103 13.21 18.58 -20.99
CA ASP A 103 13.68 19.02 -22.32
C ASP A 103 13.38 18.04 -23.45
N GLY A 104 12.63 16.95 -23.16
CA GLY A 104 12.32 15.88 -24.10
C GLY A 104 13.40 14.82 -24.27
N SER A 105 14.61 15.02 -23.72
CA SER A 105 15.70 14.05 -23.82
C SER A 105 15.37 12.76 -23.07
N LYS A 106 15.94 11.63 -23.54
CA LYS A 106 15.83 10.32 -22.89
C LYS A 106 17.21 9.83 -22.50
N ARG A 107 17.34 9.26 -21.29
CA ARG A 107 18.60 8.72 -20.77
C ARG A 107 18.36 7.36 -20.15
N ASP A 108 19.29 6.43 -20.38
CA ASP A 108 19.36 5.18 -19.60
C ASP A 108 19.85 5.52 -18.19
N VAL A 109 19.01 5.21 -17.19
CA VAL A 109 19.29 5.45 -15.78
C VAL A 109 19.29 4.14 -14.97
N THR A 110 19.46 3.01 -15.64
CA THR A 110 19.44 1.67 -15.04
C THR A 110 20.43 1.56 -13.89
N ASP A 111 21.63 2.08 -14.05
CA ASP A 111 22.70 2.04 -13.03
C ASP A 111 22.49 3.05 -11.88
N LEU A 112 21.50 3.93 -12.01
CA LEU A 112 21.07 4.90 -10.97
C LEU A 112 19.77 4.47 -10.28
N ALA A 113 19.08 3.45 -10.81
CA ALA A 113 17.83 2.98 -10.27
C ALA A 113 18.05 2.02 -9.09
N LEU A 114 17.12 2.08 -8.13
CA LEU A 114 17.02 1.10 -7.07
C LEU A 114 16.00 0.03 -7.47
N PHE A 115 16.40 -1.23 -7.36
CA PHE A 115 15.58 -2.35 -7.74
C PHE A 115 15.04 -3.11 -6.52
N ALA A 116 13.82 -3.61 -6.62
CA ALA A 116 13.17 -4.44 -5.61
C ALA A 116 12.22 -5.45 -6.26
N THR A 117 11.83 -6.47 -5.52
CA THR A 117 10.79 -7.45 -5.90
C THR A 117 9.79 -7.62 -4.77
N ASN A 118 8.52 -7.83 -5.11
CA ASN A 118 7.47 -8.13 -4.12
C ASN A 118 7.59 -9.55 -3.57
N ASN A 119 8.09 -10.48 -4.37
CA ASN A 119 8.21 -11.88 -3.95
C ASN A 119 9.52 -12.49 -4.45
N PRO A 120 10.59 -12.49 -3.63
CA PRO A 120 11.87 -13.07 -4.00
C PRO A 120 11.86 -14.60 -4.12
N ALA A 121 10.81 -15.27 -3.64
CA ALA A 121 10.63 -16.70 -3.84
C ALA A 121 10.20 -17.03 -5.28
N THR A 122 9.58 -16.09 -6.00
CA THR A 122 9.20 -16.26 -7.41
C THR A 122 10.27 -15.73 -8.34
N ALA A 123 10.74 -14.47 -8.13
CA ALA A 123 11.83 -13.91 -8.91
C ALA A 123 12.66 -12.93 -8.08
N LYS A 124 13.96 -12.89 -8.35
CA LYS A 124 14.90 -11.94 -7.74
C LYS A 124 15.34 -10.93 -8.78
N ILE A 125 15.70 -9.74 -8.34
CA ILE A 125 16.36 -8.73 -9.17
C ILE A 125 17.59 -8.22 -8.45
N ASP A 126 18.69 -8.07 -9.18
CA ASP A 126 19.92 -7.54 -8.63
C ASP A 126 20.08 -6.03 -8.86
N LYS A 127 21.13 -5.43 -8.30
CA LYS A 127 21.44 -4.00 -8.42
C LYS A 127 21.71 -3.52 -9.86
N ASN A 128 21.96 -4.45 -10.80
CA ASN A 128 22.20 -4.14 -12.21
C ASN A 128 20.93 -4.30 -13.06
N GLY A 129 19.78 -4.57 -12.42
CA GLY A 129 18.52 -4.79 -13.10
C GLY A 129 18.40 -6.17 -13.77
N ILE A 130 19.18 -7.17 -13.32
CA ILE A 130 19.07 -8.54 -13.83
C ILE A 130 18.03 -9.29 -13.01
N VAL A 131 16.90 -9.63 -13.65
CA VAL A 131 15.85 -10.47 -13.08
C VAL A 131 16.19 -11.94 -13.27
N SER A 132 16.07 -12.72 -12.21
CA SER A 132 16.34 -14.16 -12.21
C SER A 132 15.13 -14.91 -11.69
N ALA A 133 14.67 -15.95 -12.41
CA ALA A 133 13.65 -16.86 -11.94
C ALA A 133 14.11 -17.61 -10.68
N ALA A 134 13.21 -17.79 -9.70
CA ALA A 134 13.47 -18.54 -8.47
C ALA A 134 12.47 -19.69 -8.28
N GLY A 135 11.16 -19.44 -8.29
CA GLY A 135 10.12 -20.45 -8.12
C GLY A 135 8.89 -20.14 -8.95
N ARG A 136 8.04 -21.15 -9.18
CA ARG A 136 6.76 -21.00 -9.90
C ARG A 136 5.89 -19.93 -9.26
N GLY A 137 5.24 -19.11 -10.08
CA GLY A 137 4.28 -18.10 -9.66
C GLY A 137 4.42 -16.81 -10.45
N ASP A 138 3.90 -15.76 -9.89
CA ASP A 138 4.00 -14.42 -10.44
C ASP A 138 4.41 -13.41 -9.36
N THR A 139 5.04 -12.35 -9.81
CA THR A 139 5.45 -11.24 -8.96
C THR A 139 5.64 -9.98 -9.82
N HIS A 140 5.96 -8.86 -9.17
CA HIS A 140 6.46 -7.67 -9.85
C HIS A 140 7.88 -7.37 -9.37
N VAL A 141 8.71 -6.97 -10.31
CA VAL A 141 9.98 -6.30 -10.04
C VAL A 141 9.78 -4.81 -10.26
N PHE A 142 10.39 -4.00 -9.42
CA PHE A 142 10.25 -2.55 -9.42
C PHE A 142 11.59 -1.89 -9.66
N ALA A 143 11.55 -0.80 -10.39
CA ALA A 143 12.64 0.15 -10.50
C ALA A 143 12.21 1.50 -9.96
N ARG A 144 13.06 2.12 -9.12
CA ARG A 144 12.85 3.45 -8.59
C ARG A 144 14.00 4.37 -9.00
N PHE A 145 13.64 5.49 -9.60
CA PHE A 145 14.57 6.55 -9.94
C PHE A 145 13.95 7.91 -9.62
N ASN A 146 14.66 8.74 -8.90
CA ASN A 146 14.16 10.02 -8.40
C ASN A 146 12.85 9.79 -7.57
N ARG A 147 11.76 10.44 -7.93
CA ARG A 147 10.42 10.29 -7.30
C ARG A 147 9.54 9.24 -7.97
N PHE A 148 9.99 8.61 -9.03
CA PHE A 148 9.21 7.67 -9.83
C PHE A 148 9.51 6.24 -9.42
N THR A 149 8.46 5.43 -9.36
CA THR A 149 8.52 3.98 -9.20
C THR A 149 7.68 3.35 -10.31
N ILE A 150 8.23 2.33 -10.99
CA ILE A 150 7.55 1.58 -12.04
C ILE A 150 7.80 0.09 -11.83
N GLY A 151 6.80 -0.74 -12.16
CA GLY A 151 6.87 -2.19 -12.06
C GLY A 151 6.84 -2.88 -13.42
N SER A 152 7.45 -4.06 -13.47
CA SER A 152 7.34 -5.02 -14.57
C SER A 152 6.81 -6.33 -14.02
N GLU A 153 5.82 -6.91 -14.69
CA GLU A 153 5.27 -8.21 -14.33
C GLU A 153 6.28 -9.32 -14.64
N VAL A 154 6.47 -10.23 -13.69
CA VAL A 154 7.31 -11.42 -13.87
C VAL A 154 6.49 -12.67 -13.61
N ILE A 155 6.44 -13.55 -14.59
CA ILE A 155 5.77 -14.86 -14.52
C ILE A 155 6.81 -15.95 -14.68
N VAL A 156 6.80 -16.91 -13.76
CA VAL A 156 7.65 -18.10 -13.81
C VAL A 156 6.76 -19.33 -13.96
N LEU A 157 6.78 -19.90 -15.14
CA LEU A 157 5.94 -21.04 -15.52
C LEU A 157 6.66 -22.37 -15.32
N PRO A 158 5.96 -23.44 -14.92
CA PRO A 158 6.53 -24.77 -14.87
C PRO A 158 6.83 -25.30 -16.26
N GLN A 159 7.71 -26.30 -16.34
CA GLN A 159 7.96 -27.05 -17.54
C GLN A 159 6.87 -28.13 -17.71
N ASP A 160 5.62 -27.73 -17.84
CA ASP A 160 4.48 -28.62 -18.01
C ASP A 160 4.07 -28.66 -19.48
N LYS A 161 4.32 -29.82 -20.14
CA LYS A 161 3.98 -30.05 -21.54
C LYS A 161 2.52 -30.49 -21.73
N ASN A 162 1.81 -30.85 -20.66
CA ASN A 162 0.46 -31.40 -20.70
C ASN A 162 -0.62 -30.42 -20.25
N TYR A 163 -0.27 -29.15 -20.03
CA TYR A 163 -1.25 -28.13 -19.66
C TYR A 163 -2.24 -27.87 -20.79
N ALA A 164 -3.51 -28.11 -20.52
CA ALA A 164 -4.63 -27.73 -21.39
C ALA A 164 -5.67 -26.97 -20.58
N TRP A 165 -6.02 -25.78 -21.02
CA TRP A 165 -7.05 -24.98 -20.36
C TRP A 165 -8.43 -25.59 -20.56
N THR A 166 -9.19 -25.75 -19.49
CA THR A 166 -10.49 -26.46 -19.47
C THR A 166 -11.68 -25.59 -19.84
N HIS A 167 -11.49 -24.29 -20.06
CA HIS A 167 -12.55 -23.33 -20.39
C HIS A 167 -13.72 -23.35 -19.39
N PRO A 168 -13.49 -23.20 -18.08
CA PRO A 168 -14.56 -23.17 -17.08
C PRO A 168 -15.52 -22.01 -17.38
N PRO A 169 -16.83 -22.16 -17.11
CA PRO A 169 -17.80 -21.08 -17.32
C PRO A 169 -17.50 -19.91 -16.37
N ALA A 170 -17.62 -18.68 -16.89
CA ALA A 170 -17.59 -17.46 -16.09
C ALA A 170 -19.03 -17.06 -15.74
N ASN A 171 -19.30 -16.80 -14.45
CA ASN A 171 -20.61 -16.32 -13.99
C ASN A 171 -20.68 -14.81 -13.95
N ASN A 172 -19.53 -14.15 -13.84
CA ASN A 172 -19.42 -12.69 -13.80
C ASN A 172 -18.01 -12.23 -14.24
N TYR A 173 -17.78 -10.92 -14.32
CA TYR A 173 -16.52 -10.33 -14.74
C TYR A 173 -15.31 -10.69 -13.84
N ILE A 174 -15.55 -11.04 -12.57
CA ILE A 174 -14.49 -11.47 -11.65
C ILE A 174 -13.94 -12.83 -12.10
N ASP A 175 -14.83 -13.78 -12.47
CA ASP A 175 -14.42 -15.07 -13.01
C ASP A 175 -13.59 -14.92 -14.28
N GLU A 176 -13.97 -14.00 -15.19
CA GLU A 176 -13.21 -13.72 -16.41
C GLU A 176 -11.78 -13.28 -16.09
N ILE A 177 -11.60 -12.34 -15.13
CA ILE A 177 -10.29 -11.86 -14.70
C ILE A 177 -9.48 -12.96 -14.04
N VAL A 178 -10.12 -13.75 -13.16
CA VAL A 178 -9.47 -14.88 -12.46
C VAL A 178 -9.06 -15.97 -13.46
N HIS A 179 -9.94 -16.33 -14.39
CA HIS A 179 -9.66 -17.34 -15.42
C HIS A 179 -8.51 -16.90 -16.34
N ASP A 180 -8.49 -15.64 -16.78
CA ASP A 180 -7.36 -15.09 -17.55
C ASP A 180 -6.05 -15.21 -16.77
N ARG A 181 -6.07 -14.91 -15.47
CA ARG A 181 -4.89 -15.04 -14.61
C ARG A 181 -4.45 -16.48 -14.44
N LEU A 182 -5.38 -17.38 -14.14
CA LEU A 182 -5.10 -18.81 -14.01
C LEU A 182 -4.51 -19.40 -15.30
N GLN A 183 -5.06 -19.03 -16.46
CA GLN A 183 -4.58 -19.47 -17.76
C GLN A 183 -3.15 -18.98 -18.02
N LYS A 184 -2.85 -17.70 -17.73
CA LYS A 184 -1.49 -17.15 -17.85
C LYS A 184 -0.48 -17.86 -16.97
N LEU A 185 -0.89 -18.30 -15.78
CA LEU A 185 -0.06 -19.03 -14.81
C LEU A 185 -0.02 -20.55 -15.05
N ARG A 186 -0.74 -21.05 -16.06
CA ARG A 186 -0.93 -22.50 -16.33
C ARG A 186 -1.45 -23.24 -15.09
N LEU A 187 -2.44 -22.64 -14.42
CA LEU A 187 -3.17 -23.25 -13.30
C LEU A 187 -4.56 -23.64 -13.78
N LEU A 188 -4.99 -24.85 -13.43
CA LEU A 188 -6.38 -25.26 -13.64
C LEU A 188 -7.17 -24.99 -12.36
N PRO A 189 -8.38 -24.41 -12.45
CA PRO A 189 -9.26 -24.35 -11.31
C PRO A 189 -9.65 -25.77 -10.87
N SER A 190 -9.90 -25.95 -9.59
CA SER A 190 -10.48 -27.19 -9.07
C SER A 190 -11.94 -27.30 -9.49
N ASP A 191 -12.47 -28.51 -9.43
CA ASP A 191 -13.88 -28.75 -9.62
C ASP A 191 -14.73 -28.02 -8.56
N VAL A 192 -16.00 -27.80 -8.89
CA VAL A 192 -16.96 -27.22 -7.96
C VAL A 192 -17.15 -28.17 -6.77
N CYS A 193 -17.08 -27.65 -5.56
CA CYS A 193 -17.23 -28.44 -4.34
C CYS A 193 -18.64 -29.06 -4.23
N ASP A 194 -18.73 -30.15 -3.48
CA ASP A 194 -20.02 -30.78 -3.13
C ASP A 194 -20.89 -29.89 -2.24
N ASP A 195 -22.12 -30.28 -2.02
CA ASP A 195 -23.09 -29.53 -1.25
C ASP A 195 -22.74 -29.45 0.24
N GLU A 196 -22.12 -30.49 0.79
CA GLU A 196 -21.65 -30.52 2.17
C GLU A 196 -20.56 -29.48 2.43
N THR A 197 -19.56 -29.45 1.55
CA THR A 197 -18.50 -28.44 1.60
C THR A 197 -19.04 -27.05 1.33
N PHE A 198 -19.96 -26.93 0.38
CA PHE A 198 -20.58 -25.63 0.02
C PHE A 198 -21.31 -24.99 1.19
N ILE A 199 -22.27 -25.69 1.81
CA ILE A 199 -23.06 -25.14 2.92
C ILE A 199 -22.14 -24.73 4.09
N ARG A 200 -21.17 -25.57 4.43
CA ARG A 200 -20.23 -25.28 5.52
C ARG A 200 -19.44 -23.99 5.25
N ARG A 201 -18.85 -23.86 4.05
CA ARG A 201 -18.09 -22.66 3.67
C ARG A 201 -18.98 -21.43 3.65
N LEU A 202 -20.14 -21.53 3.01
CA LEU A 202 -21.06 -20.39 2.87
C LEU A 202 -21.48 -19.80 4.23
N TYR A 203 -21.81 -20.65 5.19
CA TYR A 203 -22.17 -20.19 6.53
C TYR A 203 -21.00 -19.49 7.23
N ILE A 204 -19.80 -20.07 7.16
CA ILE A 204 -18.59 -19.45 7.74
C ILE A 204 -18.31 -18.10 7.07
N ASP A 205 -18.36 -18.03 5.75
CA ASP A 205 -18.01 -16.82 4.99
C ASP A 205 -19.04 -15.69 5.17
N LEU A 206 -20.33 -16.03 5.29
CA LEU A 206 -21.39 -15.03 5.38
C LEU A 206 -21.80 -14.70 6.81
N THR A 207 -21.70 -15.66 7.75
CA THR A 207 -22.24 -15.48 9.12
C THR A 207 -21.20 -15.71 10.22
N GLY A 208 -19.97 -16.12 9.87
CA GLY A 208 -18.92 -16.45 10.84
C GLY A 208 -19.21 -17.68 11.70
N SER A 209 -20.27 -18.43 11.41
CA SER A 209 -20.71 -19.58 12.19
C SER A 209 -20.95 -20.83 11.32
N LEU A 210 -21.09 -21.98 11.94
CA LEU A 210 -21.52 -23.19 11.23
C LEU A 210 -23.04 -23.25 11.12
N PRO A 211 -23.59 -23.94 10.08
CA PRO A 211 -25.01 -24.20 10.03
C PRO A 211 -25.44 -25.07 11.23
N THR A 212 -26.64 -24.86 11.73
CA THR A 212 -27.23 -25.77 12.70
C THR A 212 -27.52 -27.13 12.06
N THR A 213 -27.63 -28.17 12.85
CA THR A 213 -27.96 -29.52 12.37
C THR A 213 -29.24 -29.55 11.55
N LYS A 214 -30.21 -28.71 11.91
CA LYS A 214 -31.48 -28.60 11.17
C LYS A 214 -31.25 -27.97 9.80
N GLU A 215 -30.58 -26.83 9.72
CA GLU A 215 -30.28 -26.12 8.47
C GLU A 215 -29.46 -26.96 7.51
N TYR A 216 -28.46 -27.70 8.03
CA TYR A 216 -27.69 -28.65 7.24
C TYR A 216 -28.60 -29.75 6.65
N ARG A 217 -29.44 -30.40 7.46
CA ARG A 217 -30.30 -31.47 6.99
C ARG A 217 -31.35 -30.98 5.99
N ASP A 218 -31.94 -29.82 6.23
CA ASP A 218 -32.90 -29.20 5.33
C ASP A 218 -32.27 -28.94 3.96
N PHE A 219 -31.10 -28.33 3.94
CA PHE A 219 -30.37 -28.07 2.70
C PHE A 219 -29.96 -29.34 1.94
N MET A 220 -29.49 -30.36 2.66
CA MET A 220 -29.09 -31.63 2.03
C MET A 220 -30.28 -32.39 1.45
N ALA A 221 -31.44 -32.29 2.07
CA ALA A 221 -32.70 -32.89 1.59
C ALA A 221 -33.34 -32.10 0.44
N ASP A 222 -32.96 -30.85 0.25
CA ASP A 222 -33.53 -29.96 -0.75
C ASP A 222 -33.07 -30.36 -2.17
N THR A 223 -34.02 -30.40 -3.12
CA THR A 223 -33.76 -30.93 -4.49
C THR A 223 -33.73 -29.88 -5.61
N PRO A 224 -34.22 -28.62 -5.47
CA PRO A 224 -34.19 -27.62 -6.52
C PRO A 224 -32.76 -27.36 -7.03
N LYS A 225 -32.66 -27.13 -8.35
CA LYS A 225 -31.35 -26.86 -9.00
C LYS A 225 -30.69 -25.56 -8.54
N ASP A 226 -31.50 -24.63 -8.04
CA ASP A 226 -31.06 -23.29 -7.57
C ASP A 226 -30.91 -23.19 -6.05
N LYS A 227 -30.94 -24.30 -5.31
CA LYS A 227 -30.87 -24.32 -3.85
C LYS A 227 -29.65 -23.58 -3.28
N ARG A 228 -28.51 -23.62 -3.99
CA ARG A 228 -27.30 -22.90 -3.58
C ARG A 228 -27.49 -21.39 -3.65
N THR A 229 -28.06 -20.88 -4.75
CA THR A 229 -28.39 -19.45 -4.91
C THR A 229 -29.40 -18.99 -3.87
N ALA A 230 -30.51 -19.77 -3.67
CA ALA A 230 -31.51 -19.49 -2.66
C ALA A 230 -30.91 -19.43 -1.23
N LEU A 231 -29.95 -20.29 -0.93
CA LEU A 231 -29.25 -20.25 0.36
C LEU A 231 -28.37 -19.01 0.50
N ILE A 232 -27.64 -18.61 -0.55
CA ILE A 232 -26.84 -17.38 -0.56
C ILE A 232 -27.75 -16.17 -0.27
N ASP A 233 -28.84 -16.02 -1.03
CA ASP A 233 -29.76 -14.88 -0.89
C ASP A 233 -30.37 -14.81 0.50
N ARG A 234 -30.72 -15.95 1.08
CA ARG A 234 -31.26 -16.03 2.45
C ARG A 234 -30.21 -15.59 3.49
N LEU A 235 -28.99 -16.08 3.38
CA LEU A 235 -27.94 -15.75 4.36
C LEU A 235 -27.49 -14.29 4.28
N LEU A 236 -27.44 -13.70 3.09
CA LEU A 236 -27.15 -12.28 2.90
C LEU A 236 -28.15 -11.34 3.58
N GLN A 237 -29.38 -11.81 3.85
CA GLN A 237 -30.42 -11.06 4.54
C GLN A 237 -30.55 -11.45 6.02
N SER A 238 -29.68 -12.29 6.54
CA SER A 238 -29.75 -12.78 7.91
C SER A 238 -29.10 -11.82 8.91
N ASP A 239 -29.54 -11.90 10.17
CA ASP A 239 -28.88 -11.22 11.28
C ASP A 239 -27.42 -11.67 11.42
N GLY A 240 -27.13 -12.96 11.18
CA GLY A 240 -25.76 -13.48 11.23
C GLY A 240 -24.81 -12.80 10.24
N PHE A 241 -25.28 -12.48 9.04
CA PHE A 241 -24.52 -11.67 8.08
C PHE A 241 -24.28 -10.26 8.62
N THR A 242 -25.32 -9.62 9.09
CA THR A 242 -25.23 -8.27 9.66
C THR A 242 -24.26 -8.23 10.83
N ASP A 243 -24.33 -9.19 11.75
CA ASP A 243 -23.49 -9.23 12.94
C ASP A 243 -22.01 -9.49 12.60
N LEU A 244 -21.72 -10.43 11.69
CA LEU A 244 -20.36 -10.69 11.24
C LEU A 244 -19.72 -9.44 10.59
N TRP A 245 -20.42 -8.86 9.64
CA TRP A 245 -19.89 -7.70 8.91
C TRP A 245 -19.80 -6.45 9.77
N THR A 246 -20.72 -6.30 10.75
CA THR A 246 -20.60 -5.25 11.77
C THR A 246 -19.35 -5.42 12.60
N ALA A 247 -19.06 -6.63 13.05
CA ALA A 247 -17.85 -6.91 13.84
C ALA A 247 -16.57 -6.62 13.02
N LEU A 248 -16.52 -7.04 11.75
CA LEU A 248 -15.36 -6.77 10.87
C LEU A 248 -15.17 -5.27 10.63
N TRP A 249 -16.24 -4.52 10.35
CA TRP A 249 -16.15 -3.07 10.19
C TRP A 249 -15.80 -2.37 11.49
N ALA A 250 -16.35 -2.81 12.62
CA ALA A 250 -16.02 -2.27 13.93
C ALA A 250 -14.54 -2.46 14.27
N GLU A 251 -13.96 -3.60 13.94
CA GLU A 251 -12.52 -3.85 14.12
C GLU A 251 -11.67 -2.92 13.22
N MET A 252 -12.00 -2.81 11.93
CA MET A 252 -11.32 -1.89 11.01
C MET A 252 -11.39 -0.44 11.48
N LEU A 253 -12.56 0.01 11.93
CA LEU A 253 -12.81 1.36 12.43
C LEU A 253 -12.35 1.56 13.89
N ARG A 254 -11.71 0.54 14.47
CA ARG A 254 -11.15 0.56 15.82
C ARG A 254 -12.18 0.86 16.92
N VAL A 255 -13.42 0.39 16.73
CA VAL A 255 -14.48 0.56 17.75
C VAL A 255 -14.08 -0.18 19.02
N LYS A 256 -13.87 0.56 20.09
CA LYS A 256 -13.51 0.02 21.40
C LYS A 256 -13.95 0.97 22.51
N GLY A 257 -14.42 0.42 23.60
CA GLY A 257 -14.92 1.16 24.75
C GLY A 257 -13.84 1.83 25.62
N GLY A 258 -12.72 2.27 25.02
CA GLY A 258 -11.63 2.94 25.73
C GLY A 258 -10.37 2.09 25.90
N GLY A 259 -9.35 2.67 26.54
CA GLY A 259 -8.05 2.05 26.78
C GLY A 259 -8.00 1.21 28.05
N TYR A 260 -6.91 1.34 28.83
CA TYR A 260 -6.62 0.53 30.01
C TYR A 260 -7.66 0.68 31.16
N ALA A 261 -8.38 1.81 31.22
CA ALA A 261 -9.44 2.08 32.19
C ALA A 261 -10.56 2.88 31.48
N PRO A 262 -11.46 2.21 30.74
CA PRO A 262 -12.53 2.90 30.01
C PRO A 262 -13.51 3.55 30.98
N SER A 263 -13.96 4.77 30.66
CA SER A 263 -15.07 5.40 31.35
C SER A 263 -16.43 4.88 30.83
N ALA A 264 -17.48 5.08 31.57
CA ALA A 264 -18.83 4.77 31.09
C ALA A 264 -19.18 5.51 29.78
N THR A 265 -18.68 6.73 29.64
CA THR A 265 -18.84 7.55 28.42
C THR A 265 -18.11 6.92 27.22
N ASP A 266 -16.89 6.40 27.41
CA ASP A 266 -16.12 5.74 26.34
C ASP A 266 -16.86 4.47 25.86
N VAL A 267 -17.40 3.67 26.79
CA VAL A 267 -18.17 2.47 26.46
C VAL A 267 -19.42 2.85 25.70
N LYS A 268 -20.18 3.83 26.21
CA LYS A 268 -21.41 4.29 25.54
C LYS A 268 -21.14 4.84 24.13
N ALA A 269 -20.06 5.60 23.94
CA ALA A 269 -19.65 6.11 22.63
C ALA A 269 -19.36 4.98 21.64
N ALA A 270 -18.68 3.92 22.11
CA ALA A 270 -18.41 2.74 21.30
C ALA A 270 -19.70 1.99 20.95
N ASP A 271 -20.62 1.83 21.90
CA ASP A 271 -21.93 1.20 21.66
C ASP A 271 -22.77 1.98 20.63
N VAL A 272 -22.85 3.31 20.79
CA VAL A 272 -23.55 4.18 19.83
C VAL A 272 -22.97 4.06 18.42
N TYR A 273 -21.64 3.95 18.32
CA TYR A 273 -21.00 3.79 17.02
C TYR A 273 -21.20 2.41 16.44
N TYR A 274 -21.08 1.36 17.24
CA TYR A 274 -21.32 -0.02 16.83
C TYR A 274 -22.73 -0.23 16.31
N GLU A 275 -23.74 0.26 17.03
CA GLU A 275 -25.14 0.17 16.62
C GLU A 275 -25.42 0.96 15.33
N TRP A 276 -24.82 2.12 15.17
CA TRP A 276 -24.91 2.86 13.91
C TRP A 276 -24.30 2.08 12.74
N ILE A 277 -23.11 1.48 12.91
CA ILE A 277 -22.47 0.64 11.88
C ILE A 277 -23.40 -0.52 11.52
N ARG A 278 -23.95 -1.21 12.53
CA ARG A 278 -24.85 -2.33 12.36
C ARG A 278 -26.09 -1.93 11.53
N GLU A 279 -26.67 -0.80 11.82
CA GLU A 279 -27.81 -0.25 11.08
C GLU A 279 -27.47 0.02 9.61
N GLN A 280 -26.28 0.58 9.31
CA GLN A 280 -25.88 0.85 7.93
C GLN A 280 -25.67 -0.45 7.14
N ILE A 281 -25.07 -1.46 7.76
CA ILE A 281 -24.85 -2.78 7.14
C ILE A 281 -26.18 -3.49 6.90
N ALA A 282 -27.07 -3.51 7.89
CA ALA A 282 -28.43 -4.11 7.75
C ALA A 282 -29.23 -3.48 6.61
N LYS A 283 -29.04 -2.17 6.38
CA LYS A 283 -29.67 -1.42 5.28
C LYS A 283 -28.94 -1.56 3.94
N ASN A 284 -27.82 -2.28 3.90
CA ASN A 284 -26.94 -2.34 2.75
C ASN A 284 -26.65 -0.96 2.14
N ARG A 285 -26.29 0.01 3.02
CA ARG A 285 -26.04 1.39 2.61
C ARG A 285 -24.85 1.46 1.65
N PRO A 286 -24.93 2.25 0.56
CA PRO A 286 -23.78 2.46 -0.34
C PRO A 286 -22.53 2.90 0.42
N LEU A 287 -21.38 2.27 0.12
CA LEU A 287 -20.13 2.48 0.85
C LEU A 287 -19.65 3.94 0.82
N ASN A 288 -19.83 4.62 -0.30
CA ASN A 288 -19.48 6.05 -0.43
C ASN A 288 -20.31 6.93 0.52
N GLU A 289 -21.59 6.61 0.74
CA GLU A 289 -22.46 7.32 1.67
C GLU A 289 -22.08 6.99 3.12
N PHE A 290 -21.84 5.71 3.41
CA PHE A 290 -21.37 5.25 4.71
C PHE A 290 -20.09 5.95 5.15
N VAL A 291 -19.11 6.12 4.24
CA VAL A 291 -17.86 6.84 4.51
C VAL A 291 -18.09 8.34 4.59
N ALA A 292 -18.90 8.92 3.71
CA ALA A 292 -19.19 10.36 3.73
C ALA A 292 -19.84 10.80 5.04
N ASP A 293 -20.82 10.04 5.55
CA ASP A 293 -21.47 10.33 6.82
C ASP A 293 -20.48 10.36 8.00
N GLN A 294 -19.47 9.49 7.98
CA GLN A 294 -18.45 9.44 9.03
C GLN A 294 -17.46 10.60 8.92
N ILE A 295 -17.03 10.93 7.70
CA ILE A 295 -16.09 12.04 7.47
C ILE A 295 -16.74 13.39 7.83
N THR A 296 -18.01 13.55 7.52
CA THR A 296 -18.76 14.79 7.78
C THR A 296 -19.51 14.76 9.12
N GLY A 297 -19.41 13.66 9.87
CA GLY A 297 -20.12 13.44 11.12
C GLY A 297 -19.81 14.51 12.17
N THR A 298 -20.84 15.10 12.74
CA THR A 298 -20.78 16.08 13.82
C THR A 298 -21.78 15.75 14.91
N GLY A 299 -21.57 16.27 16.11
CA GLY A 299 -22.45 16.04 17.25
C GLY A 299 -21.76 15.35 18.42
N SER A 300 -22.51 15.10 19.49
CA SER A 300 -21.98 14.43 20.68
C SER A 300 -21.70 12.95 20.41
N ASN A 301 -20.56 12.47 20.88
CA ASN A 301 -20.19 11.06 20.85
C ASN A 301 -21.17 10.13 21.58
N LEU A 302 -22.03 10.68 22.42
CA LEU A 302 -23.08 9.92 23.12
C LEU A 302 -24.37 9.72 22.31
N ASN A 303 -24.54 10.46 21.21
CA ASN A 303 -25.78 10.47 20.44
C ASN A 303 -25.57 10.38 18.91
N SER A 304 -24.39 10.76 18.41
CA SER A 304 -24.07 10.73 16.99
C SER A 304 -23.16 9.57 16.64
N GLY A 305 -23.73 8.51 16.03
CA GLY A 305 -22.96 7.35 15.58
C GLY A 305 -21.77 7.72 14.69
N PRO A 306 -21.98 8.38 13.53
CA PRO A 306 -20.91 8.67 12.58
C PRO A 306 -19.81 9.59 13.14
N ALA A 307 -20.14 10.54 14.02
CA ALA A 307 -19.16 11.42 14.67
C ALA A 307 -18.14 10.64 15.53
N ASN A 308 -18.50 9.43 15.96
CA ASN A 308 -17.64 8.57 16.77
C ASN A 308 -16.42 8.01 16.02
N LEU A 309 -16.34 8.09 14.69
CA LEU A 309 -15.10 7.81 13.99
C LEU A 309 -13.94 8.62 14.57
N TYR A 310 -14.15 9.91 14.77
CA TYR A 310 -13.14 10.81 15.37
C TYR A 310 -12.82 10.45 16.82
N THR A 311 -13.81 9.95 17.57
CA THR A 311 -13.60 9.48 18.95
C THR A 311 -12.72 8.23 18.98
N MET A 312 -12.95 7.28 18.09
CA MET A 312 -12.20 6.02 18.02
C MET A 312 -10.77 6.18 17.48
N LEU A 313 -10.55 7.08 16.53
CA LEU A 313 -9.24 7.31 15.91
C LEU A 313 -8.32 8.18 16.76
N VAL A 314 -8.87 9.00 17.65
CA VAL A 314 -8.04 9.88 18.48
C VAL A 314 -7.66 9.16 19.78
N HIS A 315 -6.39 8.84 19.91
CA HIS A 315 -5.84 8.11 21.06
C HIS A 315 -5.55 9.02 22.27
N ASP A 316 -5.68 10.33 22.13
CA ASP A 316 -5.39 11.30 23.18
C ASP A 316 -6.47 12.38 23.23
N VAL A 317 -6.50 13.17 24.30
CA VAL A 317 -7.45 14.29 24.47
C VAL A 317 -7.31 15.33 23.35
N LYS A 318 -6.11 15.45 22.79
CA LYS A 318 -5.81 16.40 21.72
C LYS A 318 -5.88 15.77 20.34
N VAL A 319 -6.76 16.31 19.50
CA VAL A 319 -6.81 15.95 18.06
C VAL A 319 -5.51 16.36 17.38
N THR A 320 -4.84 15.39 16.75
CA THR A 320 -3.63 15.64 15.99
C THR A 320 -3.94 15.45 14.49
N PRO A 321 -3.98 16.52 13.68
CA PRO A 321 -4.32 16.44 12.25
C PRO A 321 -3.51 15.40 11.49
N LYS A 322 -2.22 15.25 11.82
CA LYS A 322 -1.33 14.25 11.22
C LYS A 322 -1.78 12.81 11.48
N ASN A 323 -2.21 12.51 12.71
CA ASN A 323 -2.70 11.17 13.05
C ASN A 323 -4.00 10.86 12.33
N LEU A 324 -4.95 11.81 12.32
CA LEU A 324 -6.19 11.66 11.55
C LEU A 324 -5.92 11.44 10.07
N ALA A 325 -5.08 12.27 9.46
CA ALA A 325 -4.71 12.13 8.05
C ALA A 325 -4.11 10.75 7.74
N ALA A 326 -3.26 10.23 8.62
CA ALA A 326 -2.65 8.91 8.49
C ALA A 326 -3.70 7.78 8.62
N ASP A 327 -4.56 7.85 9.62
CA ASP A 327 -5.60 6.85 9.85
C ASP A 327 -6.64 6.84 8.71
N PHE A 328 -7.12 8.00 8.27
CA PHE A 328 -8.05 8.11 7.14
C PHE A 328 -7.44 7.61 5.84
N SER A 329 -6.17 7.93 5.56
CA SER A 329 -5.46 7.41 4.40
C SER A 329 -5.40 5.88 4.43
N GLN A 330 -5.04 5.29 5.56
CA GLN A 330 -4.95 3.84 5.69
C GLN A 330 -6.32 3.15 5.62
N LEU A 331 -7.34 3.69 6.29
CA LEU A 331 -8.68 3.10 6.35
C LEU A 331 -9.44 3.16 5.03
N PHE A 332 -9.42 4.32 4.37
CA PHE A 332 -10.30 4.58 3.22
C PHE A 332 -9.60 4.58 1.86
N THR A 333 -8.27 4.65 1.82
CA THR A 333 -7.50 4.58 0.57
C THR A 333 -6.49 3.45 0.53
N GLY A 334 -6.28 2.74 1.65
CA GLY A 334 -5.29 1.66 1.76
C GLY A 334 -3.83 2.12 1.74
N VAL A 335 -3.57 3.42 1.82
CA VAL A 335 -2.23 4.01 1.72
C VAL A 335 -1.65 4.33 3.09
N ARG A 336 -0.46 3.84 3.39
CA ARG A 336 0.31 4.25 4.58
C ARG A 336 1.16 5.48 4.27
N ILE A 337 0.52 6.65 4.30
CA ILE A 337 1.15 7.90 3.88
C ILE A 337 2.20 8.45 4.87
N GLN A 338 2.32 7.90 6.08
CA GLN A 338 3.19 8.42 7.15
C GLN A 338 4.66 8.55 6.76
N CYS A 339 5.16 7.67 5.87
CA CYS A 339 6.54 7.78 5.38
C CYS A 339 6.79 9.12 4.67
N ALA A 340 5.76 9.70 4.06
CA ALA A 340 5.86 10.99 3.36
C ALA A 340 5.89 12.21 4.30
N GLU A 341 5.79 12.03 5.62
CA GLU A 341 5.90 13.11 6.60
C GLU A 341 7.29 13.75 6.62
N CYS A 342 8.36 12.95 6.46
CA CYS A 342 9.74 13.40 6.61
C CYS A 342 10.54 13.38 5.30
N HIS A 343 10.11 12.62 4.32
CA HIS A 343 10.73 12.49 2.99
C HIS A 343 9.71 11.93 2.00
N ASN A 344 9.98 12.03 0.70
CA ASN A 344 9.10 11.38 -0.29
C ASN A 344 8.96 9.89 0.01
N HIS A 345 7.74 9.36 -0.17
CA HIS A 345 7.44 7.97 0.16
C HIS A 345 8.42 7.00 -0.52
N PRO A 346 9.05 6.05 0.21
CA PRO A 346 10.14 5.24 -0.32
C PRO A 346 9.70 4.21 -1.37
N PHE A 347 8.41 3.83 -1.41
CA PHE A 347 7.88 2.76 -2.26
C PHE A 347 6.68 3.18 -3.12
N ASP A 348 6.24 4.45 -3.02
CA ASP A 348 5.07 4.95 -3.70
C ASP A 348 5.31 6.39 -4.19
N ARG A 349 4.38 6.93 -4.97
CA ARG A 349 4.46 8.25 -5.62
C ARG A 349 4.33 9.44 -4.68
N TRP A 350 3.88 9.24 -3.45
CA TRP A 350 3.51 10.30 -2.51
C TRP A 350 4.73 11.13 -2.09
N THR A 351 4.63 12.43 -2.28
CA THR A 351 5.65 13.40 -1.84
C THR A 351 5.32 13.97 -0.46
N MET A 352 6.26 14.71 0.13
CA MET A 352 5.99 15.48 1.35
C MET A 352 4.87 16.52 1.13
N ASP A 353 4.83 17.15 -0.05
CA ASP A 353 3.79 18.12 -0.39
C ASP A 353 2.41 17.45 -0.44
N ASP A 354 2.31 16.26 -1.03
CA ASP A 354 1.07 15.47 -1.03
C ASP A 354 0.63 15.15 0.41
N TYR A 355 1.58 14.75 1.27
CA TYR A 355 1.31 14.45 2.67
C TYR A 355 0.77 15.68 3.42
N TYR A 356 1.44 16.83 3.36
CA TYR A 356 1.00 18.02 4.06
C TYR A 356 -0.26 18.63 3.42
N GLY A 357 -0.44 18.52 2.11
CA GLY A 357 -1.69 18.82 1.43
C GLY A 357 -2.85 17.98 1.97
N TRP A 358 -2.65 16.67 2.14
CA TRP A 358 -3.63 15.78 2.76
C TRP A 358 -3.91 16.13 4.23
N VAL A 359 -2.88 16.37 5.03
CA VAL A 359 -3.02 16.78 6.45
C VAL A 359 -3.84 18.07 6.59
N SER A 360 -3.76 18.99 5.63
CA SER A 360 -4.45 20.28 5.69
C SER A 360 -5.98 20.15 5.80
N PHE A 361 -6.58 19.09 5.24
CA PHE A 361 -8.02 18.81 5.37
C PHE A 361 -8.46 18.55 6.81
N PHE A 362 -7.56 18.13 7.68
CA PHE A 362 -7.86 17.77 9.07
C PHE A 362 -7.53 18.85 10.09
N THR A 363 -6.96 19.98 9.65
CA THR A 363 -6.52 21.06 10.57
C THR A 363 -7.67 21.80 11.24
N GLY A 364 -8.85 21.82 10.61
CA GLY A 364 -10.06 22.45 11.15
C GLY A 364 -10.87 21.60 12.11
N ILE A 365 -10.51 20.30 12.27
CA ILE A 365 -11.24 19.38 13.14
C ILE A 365 -10.90 19.63 14.59
N GLN A 366 -11.92 19.92 15.40
CA GLN A 366 -11.77 20.22 16.81
C GLN A 366 -12.80 19.43 17.63
N ARG A 367 -12.41 19.07 18.85
CA ARG A 367 -13.31 18.57 19.88
C ARG A 367 -13.75 19.69 20.79
N LYS A 368 -15.04 19.77 21.03
CA LYS A 368 -15.62 20.64 22.05
C LYS A 368 -16.08 19.78 23.21
N LEU A 369 -15.65 20.11 24.42
CA LEU A 369 -16.10 19.39 25.62
C LEU A 369 -17.62 19.54 25.79
N GLY A 370 -18.29 18.42 26.02
CA GLY A 370 -19.69 18.35 26.36
C GLY A 370 -19.95 18.54 27.86
N VAL A 371 -21.13 18.13 28.30
CA VAL A 371 -21.56 18.24 29.70
C VAL A 371 -21.02 17.09 30.55
N GLU A 372 -21.00 15.89 29.97
CA GLU A 372 -20.51 14.70 30.65
C GLU A 372 -18.98 14.57 30.56
N PRO A 373 -18.31 13.96 31.56
CA PRO A 373 -16.88 13.67 31.45
C PRO A 373 -16.56 12.83 30.19
N ARG A 374 -15.62 13.33 29.36
CA ARG A 374 -15.22 12.74 28.05
C ARG A 374 -16.35 12.74 26.99
N GLU A 375 -17.38 13.51 27.17
CA GLU A 375 -18.28 13.88 26.09
C GLU A 375 -17.61 14.92 25.19
N PHE A 376 -17.65 14.69 23.87
CA PHE A 376 -17.04 15.56 22.87
C PHE A 376 -18.03 15.89 21.76
#